data_a8fa3afbf75eadebb318ef6ec6dad52a
#
_entry.id   a8fa3afbf75eadebb318ef6ec6dad52a
#
_cell.length_a   1.000
_cell.length_b   1.000
_cell.length_c   1.000
_cell.angle_alpha   90.00
_cell.angle_beta   90.00
_cell.angle_gamma   90.00
#
_symmetry.space_group_name_H-M   'P 1'
#
loop_
_entity.id
_entity.type
_entity.pdbx_description
1 polymer ?
#
loop_
_entity_poly.entity_id
_entity_poly.type
_entity_poly.pdbx_seq_one_letter_code
_entity_poly.pdbx_strand_id
1 'polypeptide(L)'
;MKNRLATLVGALALSAAASAQTWIWYPGDYEIWLGNQMNNRRTERGAFFPPFWKTDSHYVVVEFSKKLDLAEPEEIFIAAEGKYNVKLDGKLQFGMPSTLKLPAGKHSLNIKVWNQSTPPTIYVKGKTVNTDKTWKVTYEDKEWIDESGKASDTSATVYMDAGCWNFDGATQLPSKFSLARKPMKAVSSTPRKEGVLYDFGKETFGYITLKEVKGKGTIHIYYGESPEEALDTEYCETLDKLLAEPGQITDLAIRNTRKLYDEYTLDNSKAFRYVYVTCDPGVTIQDVSMQYEYLPEEYRGSFKCNDEELNRIWEVGAYTMHLTTREFFIDGIKRDR
;
A
#
# COMPACT_ATOMS: atom_id res chain seq x y z
N MET A 1 -50.49 16.19 46.27
CA MET A 1 -49.82 15.38 45.22
C MET A 1 -48.99 16.31 44.38
N LYS A 2 -47.66 16.32 44.56
CA LYS A 2 -46.72 17.22 43.87
C LYS A 2 -45.93 16.37 42.87
N ASN A 3 -46.20 16.59 41.58
CA ASN A 3 -45.42 15.99 40.48
C ASN A 3 -44.04 16.67 40.45
N ARG A 4 -42.99 15.91 40.63
CA ARG A 4 -41.61 16.33 40.34
C ARG A 4 -41.28 15.87 38.92
N LEU A 5 -41.20 16.80 38.01
CA LEU A 5 -40.62 16.62 36.68
C LEU A 5 -39.10 16.60 36.84
N ALA A 6 -38.49 15.45 36.62
CA ALA A 6 -37.05 15.33 36.56
C ALA A 6 -36.59 15.66 35.14
N THR A 7 -35.96 16.80 34.98
CA THR A 7 -35.31 17.22 33.73
C THR A 7 -34.00 16.44 33.57
N LEU A 8 -33.96 15.49 32.66
CA LEU A 8 -32.74 14.78 32.31
C LEU A 8 -31.95 15.67 31.33
N VAL A 9 -30.93 16.34 31.84
CA VAL A 9 -29.95 17.03 31.00
C VAL A 9 -28.99 15.99 30.47
N GLY A 10 -29.25 15.55 29.26
CA GLY A 10 -28.31 14.70 28.52
C GLY A 10 -27.09 15.55 28.11
N ALA A 11 -25.98 15.35 28.77
CA ALA A 11 -24.69 15.82 28.28
C ALA A 11 -24.34 15.04 27.01
N LEU A 12 -24.53 15.66 25.83
CA LEU A 12 -23.89 15.22 24.61
C LEU A 12 -22.40 15.44 24.79
N ALA A 13 -21.68 14.41 25.18
CA ALA A 13 -20.25 14.36 24.97
C ALA A 13 -20.03 14.31 23.45
N LEU A 14 -19.74 15.45 22.84
CA LEU A 14 -19.07 15.46 21.55
C LEU A 14 -17.70 14.79 21.80
N SER A 15 -17.61 13.52 21.50
CA SER A 15 -16.32 12.89 21.25
C SER A 15 -15.75 13.60 20.02
N ALA A 16 -14.87 14.59 20.26
CA ALA A 16 -13.95 15.01 19.21
C ALA A 16 -13.23 13.72 18.79
N ALA A 17 -13.58 13.20 17.62
CA ALA A 17 -12.80 12.18 17.00
C ALA A 17 -11.39 12.76 16.94
N ALA A 18 -10.49 12.23 17.76
CA ALA A 18 -9.09 12.58 17.67
C ALA A 18 -8.70 12.28 16.23
N SER A 19 -8.43 13.32 15.47
CA SER A 19 -7.93 13.19 14.11
C SER A 19 -6.69 12.31 14.22
N ALA A 20 -6.75 11.11 13.64
CA ALA A 20 -5.65 10.16 13.73
C ALA A 20 -4.43 10.82 13.13
N GLN A 21 -3.38 10.97 13.93
CA GLN A 21 -2.12 11.50 13.48
C GLN A 21 -1.56 10.62 12.38
N THR A 22 -1.14 11.23 11.27
CA THR A 22 -0.67 10.48 10.09
C THR A 22 0.34 11.30 9.29
N TRP A 23 1.06 10.64 8.39
CA TRP A 23 1.78 11.31 7.33
C TRP A 23 0.82 12.00 6.38
N ILE A 24 1.23 13.14 5.84
CA ILE A 24 0.45 13.93 4.89
C ILE A 24 1.29 14.32 3.67
N TRP A 25 0.62 14.49 2.51
CA TRP A 25 1.21 14.82 1.22
C TRP A 25 0.30 15.72 0.38
N TYR A 26 0.78 16.14 -0.79
CA TYR A 26 -0.07 16.82 -1.75
C TYR A 26 -1.06 15.79 -2.34
N PRO A 27 -2.38 16.07 -2.35
CA PRO A 27 -3.40 15.11 -2.78
C PRO A 27 -3.15 14.60 -4.19
N GLY A 28 -3.17 13.29 -4.36
CA GLY A 28 -2.91 12.62 -5.62
C GLY A 28 -1.46 12.21 -5.86
N ASP A 29 -0.49 12.94 -5.32
CA ASP A 29 0.94 12.66 -5.56
C ASP A 29 1.37 11.28 -5.08
N TYR A 30 0.99 10.93 -3.86
CA TYR A 30 1.35 9.64 -3.29
C TYR A 30 0.66 8.49 -4.04
N GLU A 31 -0.60 8.65 -4.37
CA GLU A 31 -1.40 7.67 -5.08
C GLU A 31 -0.85 7.41 -6.49
N ILE A 32 -0.46 8.46 -7.20
CA ILE A 32 0.18 8.36 -8.54
C ILE A 32 1.54 7.67 -8.41
N TRP A 33 2.36 8.09 -7.46
CA TRP A 33 3.68 7.50 -7.22
C TRP A 33 3.55 6.01 -6.88
N LEU A 34 2.63 5.64 -6.00
CA LEU A 34 2.38 4.26 -5.61
C LEU A 34 1.91 3.42 -6.79
N GLY A 35 1.00 3.94 -7.61
CA GLY A 35 0.56 3.32 -8.85
C GLY A 35 1.71 3.08 -9.83
N ASN A 36 2.64 4.03 -9.95
CA ASN A 36 3.84 3.87 -10.76
C ASN A 36 4.76 2.77 -10.25
N GLN A 37 4.94 2.67 -8.92
CA GLN A 37 5.74 1.59 -8.33
C GLN A 37 5.12 0.22 -8.61
N MET A 38 3.81 0.12 -8.59
CA MET A 38 3.07 -1.10 -8.92
C MET A 38 3.22 -1.47 -10.40
N ASN A 39 3.08 -0.52 -11.32
CA ASN A 39 3.24 -0.75 -12.74
C ASN A 39 4.64 -1.27 -13.10
N ASN A 40 5.67 -0.81 -12.40
CA ASN A 40 7.03 -1.31 -12.59
C ASN A 40 7.21 -2.78 -12.14
N ARG A 41 6.31 -3.32 -11.33
CA ARG A 41 6.32 -4.72 -10.89
C ARG A 41 5.48 -5.63 -11.78
N ARG A 42 4.71 -5.09 -12.72
CA ARG A 42 3.85 -5.88 -13.62
C ARG A 42 4.68 -6.55 -14.70
N THR A 43 5.11 -7.77 -14.44
CA THR A 43 5.83 -8.60 -15.40
C THR A 43 4.97 -9.73 -15.99
N GLU A 44 3.74 -9.91 -15.50
CA GLU A 44 2.94 -11.10 -15.71
C GLU A 44 2.49 -11.32 -17.16
N ARG A 45 2.32 -10.26 -17.92
CA ARG A 45 1.86 -10.37 -19.31
C ARG A 45 2.95 -10.11 -20.36
N GLY A 46 4.21 -9.97 -19.95
CA GLY A 46 5.29 -9.63 -20.89
C GLY A 46 5.09 -8.30 -21.61
N ALA A 47 4.01 -7.60 -21.34
CA ALA A 47 3.71 -6.31 -21.92
C ALA A 47 4.38 -5.24 -21.08
N PHE A 48 5.52 -4.78 -21.55
CA PHE A 48 6.10 -3.56 -21.06
C PHE A 48 5.24 -2.39 -21.57
N PHE A 49 4.23 -2.01 -20.81
CA PHE A 49 3.61 -0.72 -21.02
C PHE A 49 4.54 0.30 -20.36
N PRO A 50 5.12 1.23 -21.14
CA PRO A 50 5.75 2.38 -20.54
C PRO A 50 4.68 3.01 -19.63
N PRO A 51 4.98 3.32 -18.37
CA PRO A 51 4.01 3.95 -17.50
C PRO A 51 3.47 5.20 -18.20
N PHE A 52 2.17 5.33 -18.28
CA PHE A 52 1.49 6.52 -18.82
C PHE A 52 1.87 7.77 -18.03
N TRP A 53 2.37 7.59 -16.84
CA TRP A 53 2.86 8.58 -15.90
C TRP A 53 4.31 8.27 -15.65
N LYS A 54 5.09 9.21 -15.94
CA LYS A 54 6.49 9.19 -15.57
C LYS A 54 6.63 9.33 -14.06
N THR A 55 7.74 8.89 -13.53
CA THR A 55 8.10 9.09 -12.12
C THR A 55 8.20 10.58 -11.73
N ASP A 56 8.22 11.47 -12.70
CA ASP A 56 8.21 12.92 -12.57
C ASP A 56 6.81 13.55 -12.58
N SER A 57 5.74 12.75 -12.52
CA SER A 57 4.36 13.26 -12.49
C SER A 57 3.89 13.78 -11.14
N HIS A 58 4.67 13.60 -10.07
CA HIS A 58 4.39 14.20 -8.76
C HIS A 58 5.15 15.52 -8.58
N TYR A 59 4.64 16.36 -7.70
CA TYR A 59 5.30 17.64 -7.40
C TYR A 59 6.56 17.44 -6.55
N VAL A 60 7.64 18.05 -6.98
CA VAL A 60 8.96 17.94 -6.33
C VAL A 60 9.05 18.83 -5.09
N VAL A 61 8.34 19.96 -5.08
CA VAL A 61 8.33 20.92 -3.98
C VAL A 61 6.92 21.16 -3.51
N VAL A 62 6.66 20.85 -2.25
CA VAL A 62 5.35 21.00 -1.61
C VAL A 62 5.49 21.82 -0.33
N GLU A 63 4.59 22.78 -0.11
CA GLU A 63 4.49 23.55 1.11
C GLU A 63 3.26 23.12 1.91
N PHE A 64 3.48 22.74 3.15
CA PHE A 64 2.46 22.41 4.14
C PHE A 64 2.27 23.58 5.09
N SER A 65 1.02 23.96 5.36
CA SER A 65 0.68 25.12 6.17
C SER A 65 -0.38 24.78 7.21
N LYS A 66 -0.19 25.30 8.42
CA LYS A 66 -1.16 25.21 9.51
C LYS A 66 -1.22 26.51 10.29
N LYS A 67 -2.42 27.04 10.48
CA LYS A 67 -2.67 28.11 11.45
C LYS A 67 -2.92 27.48 12.81
N LEU A 68 -2.23 27.97 13.81
CA LEU A 68 -2.24 27.48 15.18
C LEU A 68 -2.87 28.53 16.10
N ASP A 69 -3.54 28.07 17.15
CA ASP A 69 -4.00 28.90 18.28
C ASP A 69 -3.74 28.09 19.56
N LEU A 70 -2.58 28.34 20.19
CA LEU A 70 -2.05 27.52 21.25
C LEU A 70 -2.34 28.19 22.62
N ALA A 71 -3.06 27.49 23.48
CA ALA A 71 -3.32 27.98 24.86
C ALA A 71 -2.04 27.99 25.70
N GLU A 72 -1.11 27.05 25.44
CA GLU A 72 0.15 26.90 26.18
C GLU A 72 1.28 26.64 25.16
N PRO A 73 2.54 26.95 25.53
CA PRO A 73 3.68 26.55 24.69
C PRO A 73 3.76 25.03 24.58
N GLU A 74 4.16 24.54 23.40
CA GLU A 74 4.44 23.12 23.21
C GLU A 74 5.66 22.89 22.34
N GLU A 75 6.23 21.70 22.41
CA GLU A 75 7.29 21.24 21.50
C GLU A 75 6.72 20.22 20.54
N ILE A 76 6.98 20.40 19.25
CA ILE A 76 6.60 19.47 18.21
C ILE A 76 7.83 18.73 17.67
N PHE A 77 7.63 17.47 17.32
CA PHE A 77 8.55 16.67 16.53
C PHE A 77 8.18 16.79 15.04
N ILE A 78 9.17 16.85 14.14
CA ILE A 78 8.99 16.97 12.70
C ILE A 78 9.82 15.87 12.01
N ALA A 79 9.17 15.07 11.16
CA ALA A 79 9.83 14.19 10.22
C ALA A 79 9.32 14.49 8.79
N ALA A 80 10.15 14.21 7.78
CA ALA A 80 9.80 14.43 6.39
C ALA A 80 10.46 13.37 5.49
N GLU A 81 9.79 13.02 4.40
CA GLU A 81 10.45 12.38 3.27
C GLU A 81 10.87 13.46 2.28
N GLY A 82 12.14 13.80 2.33
CA GLY A 82 12.77 14.87 1.58
C GLY A 82 13.55 15.84 2.46
N LYS A 83 14.20 16.77 1.83
CA LYS A 83 14.80 17.92 2.51
C LYS A 83 13.69 18.93 2.82
N TYR A 84 13.83 19.67 3.91
CA TYR A 84 12.79 20.62 4.27
C TYR A 84 13.34 21.85 4.98
N ASN A 85 12.55 22.90 4.97
CA ASN A 85 12.72 24.04 5.86
C ASN A 85 11.41 24.36 6.58
N VAL A 86 11.53 25.04 7.70
CA VAL A 86 10.40 25.41 8.56
C VAL A 86 10.38 26.91 8.72
N LYS A 87 9.20 27.51 8.58
CA LYS A 87 8.95 28.91 8.92
C LYS A 87 7.89 28.98 10.00
N LEU A 88 8.17 29.73 11.06
CA LEU A 88 7.20 30.08 12.08
C LEU A 88 6.97 31.60 11.99
N ASP A 89 5.72 32.01 11.74
CA ASP A 89 5.34 33.43 11.52
C ASP A 89 6.19 34.11 10.45
N GLY A 90 6.45 33.39 9.36
CA GLY A 90 7.29 33.84 8.24
C GLY A 90 8.79 33.83 8.53
N LYS A 91 9.25 33.59 9.77
CA LYS A 91 10.67 33.52 10.12
C LYS A 91 11.23 32.13 9.92
N LEU A 92 12.27 32.03 9.09
CA LEU A 92 12.94 30.76 8.82
C LEU A 92 13.64 30.25 10.08
N GLN A 93 13.39 28.98 10.40
CA GLN A 93 14.13 28.24 11.41
C GLN A 93 15.39 27.64 10.78
N PHE A 94 16.52 27.74 11.48
CA PHE A 94 17.78 27.31 10.91
C PHE A 94 17.86 25.77 10.74
N GLY A 95 18.33 25.34 9.60
CA GLY A 95 18.54 23.93 9.26
C GLY A 95 17.22 23.19 8.97
N MET A 96 17.22 21.89 9.27
CA MET A 96 16.06 21.01 9.22
C MET A 96 15.75 20.55 10.65
N PRO A 97 15.07 21.36 11.46
CA PRO A 97 14.87 21.04 12.87
C PRO A 97 13.92 19.86 13.03
N SER A 98 14.40 18.77 13.64
CA SER A 98 13.54 17.62 13.98
C SER A 98 12.61 17.91 15.17
N THR A 99 12.89 18.97 15.92
CA THR A 99 12.02 19.48 16.99
C THR A 99 11.91 20.99 16.91
N LEU A 100 10.76 21.54 17.26
CA LEU A 100 10.51 22.96 17.27
C LEU A 100 9.66 23.34 18.48
N LYS A 101 10.10 24.35 19.22
CA LYS A 101 9.31 24.93 20.32
C LYS A 101 8.36 25.98 19.75
N LEU A 102 7.09 25.81 20.03
CA LEU A 102 6.02 26.72 19.67
C LEU A 102 5.59 27.50 20.91
N PRO A 103 5.62 28.83 20.90
CA PRO A 103 5.08 29.65 22.01
C PRO A 103 3.54 29.56 22.03
N ALA A 104 2.95 29.98 23.16
CA ALA A 104 1.51 30.16 23.22
C ALA A 104 1.07 31.32 22.32
N GLY A 105 -0.16 31.25 21.82
CA GLY A 105 -0.76 32.27 20.98
C GLY A 105 -1.07 31.82 19.56
N LYS A 106 -1.34 32.78 18.70
CA LYS A 106 -1.67 32.53 17.29
C LYS A 106 -0.41 32.55 16.43
N HIS A 107 -0.21 31.47 15.70
CA HIS A 107 0.98 31.30 14.85
C HIS A 107 0.61 30.75 13.47
N SER A 108 1.51 30.95 12.52
CA SER A 108 1.48 30.32 11.21
C SER A 108 2.72 29.45 11.07
N LEU A 109 2.50 28.13 10.96
CA LEU A 109 3.56 27.14 10.74
C LEU A 109 3.53 26.73 9.26
N ASN A 110 4.68 26.91 8.58
CA ASN A 110 4.87 26.50 7.20
C ASN A 110 6.07 25.58 7.11
N ILE A 111 5.90 24.43 6.47
CA ILE A 111 6.97 23.45 6.24
C ILE A 111 7.03 23.20 4.73
N LYS A 112 8.14 23.60 4.09
CA LYS A 112 8.38 23.36 2.67
C LYS A 112 9.29 22.16 2.55
N VAL A 113 8.86 21.16 1.78
CA VAL A 113 9.58 19.92 1.55
C VAL A 113 9.85 19.74 0.06
N TRP A 114 11.04 19.23 -0.28
CA TRP A 114 11.40 18.87 -1.66
C TRP A 114 12.08 17.52 -1.72
N ASN A 115 11.60 16.69 -2.65
CA ASN A 115 12.11 15.35 -2.90
C ASN A 115 11.87 14.98 -4.37
N GLN A 116 12.86 14.38 -5.02
CA GLN A 116 12.76 13.97 -6.42
C GLN A 116 12.43 12.48 -6.59
N SER A 117 12.73 11.67 -5.60
CA SER A 117 12.60 10.21 -5.70
C SER A 117 11.27 9.67 -5.18
N THR A 118 10.66 10.39 -4.26
CA THR A 118 9.36 10.05 -3.67
C THR A 118 8.56 11.33 -3.44
N PRO A 119 7.23 11.27 -3.34
CA PRO A 119 6.44 12.45 -3.01
C PRO A 119 6.90 13.10 -1.72
N PRO A 120 7.05 14.44 -1.68
CA PRO A 120 7.32 15.15 -0.45
C PRO A 120 6.22 14.92 0.59
N THR A 121 6.58 14.40 1.77
CA THR A 121 5.64 14.11 2.85
C THR A 121 6.15 14.63 4.18
N ILE A 122 5.26 14.93 5.10
CA ILE A 122 5.60 15.31 6.48
C ILE A 122 4.79 14.55 7.52
N TYR A 123 5.38 14.45 8.71
CA TYR A 123 4.77 13.96 9.92
C TYR A 123 5.16 14.87 11.06
N VAL A 124 4.17 15.50 11.68
CA VAL A 124 4.37 16.40 12.84
C VAL A 124 3.64 15.83 14.03
N LYS A 125 4.31 15.78 15.17
CA LYS A 125 3.75 15.27 16.42
C LYS A 125 4.04 16.21 17.57
N GLY A 126 3.00 16.78 18.15
CA GLY A 126 3.01 17.54 19.37
C GLY A 126 1.92 17.07 20.36
N LYS A 127 1.66 17.86 21.36
CA LYS A 127 0.55 17.65 22.30
C LYS A 127 -0.79 17.95 21.61
N THR A 128 -0.87 19.06 20.87
CA THR A 128 -2.07 19.52 20.17
C THR A 128 -1.85 19.70 18.67
N VAL A 129 -0.63 19.98 18.24
CA VAL A 129 -0.27 20.17 16.83
C VAL A 129 0.18 18.84 16.22
N ASN A 130 -0.70 18.24 15.45
CA ASN A 130 -0.44 16.96 14.78
C ASN A 130 -0.78 17.08 13.29
N THR A 131 -0.10 16.31 12.44
CA THR A 131 -0.46 16.21 11.02
C THR A 131 -1.74 15.41 10.84
N ASP A 132 -2.63 15.98 10.05
CA ASP A 132 -3.90 15.41 9.64
C ASP A 132 -4.39 16.09 8.34
N LYS A 133 -5.54 15.64 7.82
CA LYS A 133 -6.15 16.19 6.60
C LYS A 133 -6.54 17.67 6.69
N THR A 134 -6.50 18.30 7.85
CA THR A 134 -6.86 19.72 8.01
C THR A 134 -5.70 20.67 7.72
N TRP A 135 -4.48 20.15 7.50
CA TRP A 135 -3.39 20.94 6.99
C TRP A 135 -3.66 21.37 5.56
N LYS A 136 -3.22 22.57 5.23
CA LYS A 136 -3.31 23.09 3.86
C LYS A 136 -1.99 22.85 3.15
N VAL A 137 -2.08 22.45 1.91
CA VAL A 137 -0.93 22.17 1.06
C VAL A 137 -1.00 22.90 -0.26
N THR A 138 0.15 23.27 -0.77
CA THR A 138 0.32 23.82 -2.12
C THR A 138 1.64 23.31 -2.68
N TYR A 139 1.81 23.43 -3.98
CA TYR A 139 3.07 23.09 -4.64
C TYR A 139 3.73 24.33 -5.23
N GLU A 140 5.03 24.25 -5.46
CA GLU A 140 5.80 25.27 -6.12
C GLU A 140 6.25 24.74 -7.48
N ASP A 141 5.60 25.18 -8.53
CA ASP A 141 6.00 24.91 -9.91
C ASP A 141 6.62 26.19 -10.50
N LYS A 142 7.92 26.30 -10.41
CA LYS A 142 8.68 27.45 -10.94
C LYS A 142 9.39 27.14 -12.25
N GLU A 143 9.24 25.95 -12.80
CA GLU A 143 9.97 25.53 -13.99
C GLU A 143 9.23 25.84 -15.29
N TRP A 144 7.97 26.29 -15.24
CA TRP A 144 7.27 26.76 -16.43
C TRP A 144 7.72 28.17 -16.78
N ILE A 145 8.72 28.23 -17.62
CA ILE A 145 9.12 29.45 -18.31
C ILE A 145 8.38 29.45 -19.65
N ASP A 146 7.59 30.49 -19.93
CA ASP A 146 6.98 30.67 -21.22
C ASP A 146 8.02 30.95 -22.32
N GLU A 147 7.58 30.95 -23.58
CA GLU A 147 8.46 31.23 -24.73
C GLU A 147 9.16 32.62 -24.66
N SER A 148 8.70 33.50 -23.78
CA SER A 148 9.30 34.83 -23.54
C SER A 148 10.36 34.82 -22.42
N GLY A 149 10.61 33.69 -21.78
CA GLY A 149 11.53 33.55 -20.67
C GLY A 149 10.98 34.06 -19.34
N LYS A 150 9.66 34.29 -19.24
CA LYS A 150 9.01 34.62 -17.96
C LYS A 150 8.43 33.37 -17.33
N ALA A 151 8.58 33.25 -16.01
CA ALA A 151 7.79 32.28 -15.25
C ALA A 151 6.30 32.58 -15.49
N SER A 152 5.59 31.61 -16.08
CA SER A 152 4.20 31.79 -16.52
C SER A 152 3.20 31.84 -15.36
N ASP A 153 3.65 31.61 -14.13
CA ASP A 153 2.75 31.50 -12.99
C ASP A 153 2.51 32.85 -12.32
N THR A 154 1.52 33.56 -12.83
CA THR A 154 0.83 34.67 -12.14
C THR A 154 -0.44 34.19 -11.44
N SER A 155 -0.72 32.88 -11.45
CA SER A 155 -1.91 32.32 -10.80
C SER A 155 -1.80 32.48 -9.28
N ALA A 156 -2.95 32.74 -8.65
CA ALA A 156 -3.02 32.76 -7.19
C ALA A 156 -2.66 31.37 -6.66
N THR A 157 -1.78 31.34 -5.65
CA THR A 157 -1.43 30.08 -4.96
C THR A 157 -2.69 29.40 -4.44
N VAL A 158 -2.99 28.22 -4.93
CA VAL A 158 -4.12 27.42 -4.50
C VAL A 158 -3.69 26.50 -3.38
N TYR A 159 -4.37 26.57 -2.25
CA TYR A 159 -4.18 25.67 -1.13
C TYR A 159 -5.29 24.63 -1.09
N MET A 160 -4.92 23.36 -0.99
CA MET A 160 -5.82 22.22 -0.86
C MET A 160 -5.72 21.61 0.54
N ASP A 161 -6.68 20.78 0.89
CA ASP A 161 -6.55 19.92 2.07
C ASP A 161 -5.51 18.83 1.81
N ALA A 162 -4.71 18.49 2.83
CA ALA A 162 -3.66 17.49 2.68
C ALA A 162 -4.24 16.09 2.39
N GLY A 163 -3.58 15.34 1.51
CA GLY A 163 -3.76 13.91 1.37
C GLY A 163 -3.15 13.17 2.57
N CYS A 164 -3.79 12.10 3.00
CA CYS A 164 -3.28 11.26 4.08
C CYS A 164 -3.87 9.86 4.03
N TRP A 165 -3.17 8.93 4.68
CA TRP A 165 -3.64 7.57 4.88
C TRP A 165 -3.12 7.05 6.24
N ASN A 166 -3.39 5.78 6.59
CA ASN A 166 -3.09 5.16 7.90
C ASN A 166 -1.59 4.94 8.18
N PHE A 167 -0.80 6.01 8.13
CA PHE A 167 0.61 6.02 8.53
C PHE A 167 0.75 6.81 9.81
N ASP A 168 0.63 6.16 10.96
CA ASP A 168 0.52 6.78 12.28
C ASP A 168 1.85 6.86 13.05
N GLY A 169 2.92 6.33 12.51
CA GLY A 169 4.25 6.32 13.11
C GLY A 169 5.27 7.13 12.33
N ALA A 170 6.11 7.90 13.02
CA ALA A 170 7.20 8.66 12.40
C ALA A 170 8.20 7.79 11.61
N THR A 171 8.26 6.50 11.91
CA THR A 171 9.10 5.51 11.22
C THR A 171 8.37 4.77 10.10
N GLN A 172 7.07 4.93 9.98
CA GLN A 172 6.26 4.34 8.92
C GLN A 172 6.26 5.24 7.69
N LEU A 173 7.40 5.36 7.05
CA LEU A 173 7.56 6.21 5.87
C LEU A 173 6.61 5.77 4.75
N PRO A 174 5.79 6.67 4.17
CA PRO A 174 4.90 6.34 3.06
C PRO A 174 5.59 5.65 1.88
N SER A 175 6.81 6.07 1.54
CA SER A 175 7.60 5.45 0.46
C SER A 175 8.05 4.00 0.76
N LYS A 176 7.94 3.56 2.01
CA LYS A 176 8.28 2.20 2.44
C LYS A 176 7.04 1.34 2.68
N PHE A 177 5.88 1.85 2.28
CA PHE A 177 4.65 1.09 2.38
C PHE A 177 4.77 -0.24 1.64
N SER A 178 4.28 -1.28 2.27
CA SER A 178 4.14 -2.61 1.69
C SER A 178 2.94 -3.30 2.31
N LEU A 179 2.27 -4.12 1.52
CA LEU A 179 1.21 -4.99 2.01
C LEU A 179 1.76 -5.95 3.07
N ALA A 180 0.91 -6.33 4.01
CA ALA A 180 1.23 -7.33 5.00
C ALA A 180 1.31 -8.72 4.36
N ARG A 181 2.15 -9.59 4.91
CA ARG A 181 2.28 -10.98 4.49
C ARG A 181 2.16 -11.91 5.66
N LYS A 182 1.50 -13.04 5.45
CA LYS A 182 1.46 -14.13 6.43
C LYS A 182 1.56 -15.49 5.74
N PRO A 183 2.24 -16.46 6.34
CA PRO A 183 2.31 -17.79 5.78
C PRO A 183 0.93 -18.46 5.78
N MET A 184 0.59 -19.13 4.69
CA MET A 184 -0.65 -19.90 4.53
C MET A 184 -0.35 -21.22 3.84
N LYS A 185 -0.91 -22.30 4.39
CA LYS A 185 -0.83 -23.64 3.79
C LYS A 185 -2.05 -23.90 2.94
N ALA A 186 -1.90 -24.78 1.95
CA ALA A 186 -3.05 -25.31 1.24
C ALA A 186 -3.98 -26.06 2.21
N VAL A 187 -5.29 -25.92 2.01
CA VAL A 187 -6.32 -26.67 2.79
C VAL A 187 -6.41 -28.12 2.34
N SER A 188 -6.01 -28.39 1.10
CA SER A 188 -5.85 -29.76 0.60
C SER A 188 -4.82 -29.82 -0.53
N SER A 189 -4.27 -31.03 -0.72
CA SER A 189 -3.42 -31.35 -1.87
C SER A 189 -3.87 -32.67 -2.47
N THR A 190 -3.99 -32.71 -3.81
CA THR A 190 -4.48 -33.88 -4.54
C THR A 190 -3.44 -34.26 -5.59
N PRO A 191 -2.82 -35.45 -5.48
CA PRO A 191 -1.94 -35.96 -6.50
C PRO A 191 -2.66 -36.14 -7.84
N ARG A 192 -1.98 -35.83 -8.93
CA ARG A 192 -2.38 -36.03 -10.32
C ARG A 192 -1.29 -36.80 -11.05
N LYS A 193 -1.60 -37.22 -12.28
CA LYS A 193 -0.66 -38.05 -13.07
C LYS A 193 0.73 -37.41 -13.20
N GLU A 194 0.80 -36.08 -13.39
CA GLU A 194 2.06 -35.36 -13.68
C GLU A 194 2.46 -34.37 -12.59
N GLY A 195 1.70 -34.28 -11.51
CA GLY A 195 1.98 -33.32 -10.44
C GLY A 195 1.00 -33.36 -9.29
N VAL A 196 0.93 -32.26 -8.55
CA VAL A 196 0.04 -32.13 -7.38
C VAL A 196 -0.78 -30.83 -7.51
N LEU A 197 -2.10 -30.96 -7.33
CA LEU A 197 -3.02 -29.83 -7.25
C LEU A 197 -3.22 -29.44 -5.79
N TYR A 198 -2.97 -28.19 -5.47
CA TYR A 198 -3.14 -27.59 -4.16
C TYR A 198 -4.37 -26.66 -4.18
N ASP A 199 -5.26 -26.75 -3.18
CA ASP A 199 -6.39 -25.85 -2.95
C ASP A 199 -6.10 -24.99 -1.71
N PHE A 200 -6.11 -23.67 -1.85
CA PHE A 200 -5.95 -22.72 -0.75
C PHE A 200 -7.27 -22.27 -0.12
N GLY A 201 -8.40 -22.89 -0.54
CA GLY A 201 -9.70 -22.72 0.07
C GLY A 201 -10.54 -21.59 -0.50
N LYS A 202 -9.94 -20.49 -0.87
CA LYS A 202 -10.57 -19.33 -1.52
C LYS A 202 -9.58 -18.54 -2.36
N GLU A 203 -10.11 -17.76 -3.26
CA GLU A 203 -9.29 -16.84 -4.06
C GLU A 203 -8.49 -15.90 -3.18
N THR A 204 -7.25 -15.67 -3.52
CA THR A 204 -6.36 -14.84 -2.71
C THR A 204 -5.16 -14.35 -3.52
N PHE A 205 -4.42 -13.41 -2.97
CA PHE A 205 -3.13 -12.98 -3.50
C PHE A 205 -1.99 -13.56 -2.67
N GLY A 206 -0.98 -14.12 -3.32
CA GLY A 206 0.15 -14.63 -2.59
C GLY A 206 1.36 -14.97 -3.45
N TYR A 207 2.45 -15.19 -2.76
CA TYR A 207 3.71 -15.66 -3.32
C TYR A 207 3.85 -17.12 -2.99
N ILE A 208 3.96 -17.98 -3.99
CA ILE A 208 4.17 -19.40 -3.75
C ILE A 208 5.55 -19.61 -3.11
N THR A 209 5.56 -20.47 -2.12
CA THR A 209 6.76 -20.93 -1.41
C THR A 209 6.93 -22.42 -1.61
N LEU A 210 8.05 -22.82 -2.20
CA LEU A 210 8.46 -24.21 -2.38
C LEU A 210 9.41 -24.59 -1.25
N LYS A 211 9.16 -25.73 -0.60
CA LYS A 211 9.98 -26.22 0.51
C LYS A 211 10.80 -27.44 0.11
N GLU A 212 12.06 -27.46 0.51
CA GLU A 212 13.01 -28.54 0.25
C GLU A 212 13.01 -29.03 -1.21
N VAL A 213 13.25 -28.12 -2.12
CA VAL A 213 13.43 -28.47 -3.56
C VAL A 213 14.76 -29.20 -3.73
N LYS A 214 14.74 -30.39 -4.31
CA LYS A 214 15.93 -31.20 -4.56
C LYS A 214 15.96 -31.69 -6.01
N GLY A 215 17.17 -31.91 -6.53
CA GLY A 215 17.37 -32.45 -7.87
C GLY A 215 17.70 -31.39 -8.92
N LYS A 216 17.59 -31.77 -10.19
CA LYS A 216 17.84 -30.90 -11.33
C LYS A 216 16.75 -31.08 -12.39
N GLY A 217 16.16 -29.99 -12.83
CA GLY A 217 15.13 -29.98 -13.86
C GLY A 217 14.18 -28.79 -13.74
N THR A 218 13.13 -28.79 -14.52
CA THR A 218 12.15 -27.72 -14.58
C THR A 218 10.99 -27.98 -13.61
N ILE A 219 10.52 -26.91 -12.99
CA ILE A 219 9.28 -26.87 -12.19
C ILE A 219 8.33 -25.92 -12.91
N HIS A 220 7.09 -26.38 -13.15
CA HIS A 220 6.03 -25.54 -13.63
C HIS A 220 4.98 -25.37 -12.54
N ILE A 221 4.50 -24.14 -12.39
CA ILE A 221 3.49 -23.77 -11.41
C ILE A 221 2.37 -23.08 -12.16
N TYR A 222 1.21 -23.71 -12.24
CA TYR A 222 0.02 -23.21 -12.92
C TYR A 222 -0.99 -22.72 -11.90
N TYR A 223 -1.58 -21.56 -12.13
CA TYR A 223 -2.49 -20.90 -11.20
C TYR A 223 -3.90 -20.84 -11.76
N GLY A 224 -4.90 -21.01 -10.92
CA GLY A 224 -6.30 -20.94 -11.34
C GLY A 224 -7.23 -20.50 -10.22
N GLU A 225 -8.34 -19.89 -10.63
CA GLU A 225 -9.48 -19.64 -9.74
C GLU A 225 -10.32 -20.91 -9.58
N SER A 226 -10.24 -21.82 -10.58
CA SER A 226 -10.85 -23.15 -10.54
C SER A 226 -9.82 -24.26 -10.70
N PRO A 227 -10.17 -25.50 -10.31
CA PRO A 227 -9.31 -26.65 -10.56
C PRO A 227 -9.06 -26.88 -12.06
N GLU A 228 -10.08 -26.68 -12.89
CA GLU A 228 -10.02 -26.87 -14.34
C GLU A 228 -8.99 -25.92 -14.98
N GLU A 229 -9.01 -24.67 -14.54
CA GLU A 229 -8.06 -23.67 -15.03
C GLU A 229 -6.62 -24.00 -14.63
N ALA A 230 -6.39 -24.35 -13.37
CA ALA A 230 -5.04 -24.71 -12.91
C ALA A 230 -4.50 -25.99 -13.59
N LEU A 231 -5.39 -26.91 -13.98
CA LEU A 231 -5.02 -28.16 -14.65
C LEU A 231 -4.87 -28.04 -16.16
N ASP A 232 -5.31 -26.94 -16.76
CA ASP A 232 -5.15 -26.67 -18.18
C ASP A 232 -3.72 -26.16 -18.47
N THR A 233 -2.78 -27.08 -18.56
CA THR A 233 -1.35 -26.76 -18.75
C THR A 233 -1.03 -26.20 -20.13
N GLU A 234 -1.96 -26.27 -21.08
CA GLU A 234 -1.78 -25.74 -22.42
C GLU A 234 -2.20 -24.27 -22.54
N TYR A 235 -3.33 -23.91 -21.91
CA TYR A 235 -3.91 -22.58 -22.03
C TYR A 235 -3.97 -21.82 -20.70
N CYS A 236 -3.28 -22.30 -19.66
CA CYS A 236 -3.21 -21.58 -18.39
C CYS A 236 -2.62 -20.17 -18.56
N GLU A 237 -3.41 -19.17 -18.23
CA GLU A 237 -3.04 -17.77 -18.45
C GLU A 237 -1.92 -17.31 -17.49
N THR A 238 -1.91 -17.86 -16.27
CA THR A 238 -0.95 -17.46 -15.24
C THR A 238 -0.09 -18.65 -14.83
N LEU A 239 1.20 -18.57 -15.10
CA LEU A 239 2.14 -19.64 -14.75
C LEU A 239 3.52 -19.09 -14.40
N ASP A 240 4.27 -19.85 -13.58
CA ASP A 240 5.71 -19.65 -13.37
C ASP A 240 6.48 -20.89 -13.85
N LYS A 241 7.68 -20.64 -14.37
CA LYS A 241 8.60 -21.69 -14.81
C LYS A 241 9.95 -21.48 -14.15
N LEU A 242 10.37 -22.47 -13.37
CA LEU A 242 11.61 -22.42 -12.62
C LEU A 242 12.56 -23.52 -13.09
N LEU A 243 13.85 -23.24 -13.10
CA LEU A 243 14.89 -24.24 -13.30
C LEU A 243 15.57 -24.51 -11.94
N ALA A 244 15.40 -25.71 -11.41
CA ALA A 244 16.09 -26.19 -10.21
C ALA A 244 17.42 -26.81 -10.59
N GLU A 245 18.47 -26.47 -9.86
CA GLU A 245 19.79 -27.07 -9.89
C GLU A 245 20.33 -27.25 -8.48
N PRO A 246 21.32 -28.11 -8.25
CA PRO A 246 21.88 -28.29 -6.91
C PRO A 246 22.32 -26.95 -6.29
N GLY A 247 21.66 -26.56 -5.20
CA GLY A 247 21.97 -25.35 -4.45
C GLY A 247 21.49 -24.01 -5.05
N GLN A 248 20.75 -24.02 -6.16
CA GLN A 248 20.21 -22.82 -6.77
C GLN A 248 18.90 -23.08 -7.51
N ILE A 249 18.13 -22.00 -7.71
CA ILE A 249 16.92 -21.99 -8.49
C ILE A 249 16.89 -20.73 -9.34
N THR A 250 16.46 -20.87 -10.60
CA THR A 250 16.35 -19.77 -11.55
C THR A 250 14.89 -19.60 -11.94
N ASP A 251 14.36 -18.41 -11.72
CA ASP A 251 13.09 -18.00 -12.32
C ASP A 251 13.35 -17.65 -13.79
N LEU A 252 12.74 -18.40 -14.71
CA LEU A 252 12.99 -18.27 -16.14
C LEU A 252 12.29 -17.06 -16.76
N ALA A 253 11.24 -16.53 -16.13
CA ALA A 253 10.52 -15.35 -16.61
C ALA A 253 11.35 -14.07 -16.40
N ILE A 254 11.89 -13.89 -15.21
CA ILE A 254 12.68 -12.71 -14.85
C ILE A 254 14.18 -12.93 -14.97
N ARG A 255 14.60 -14.16 -15.30
CA ARG A 255 16.02 -14.57 -15.44
C ARG A 255 16.84 -14.30 -14.17
N ASN A 256 16.21 -14.51 -13.00
CA ASN A 256 16.82 -14.30 -11.71
C ASN A 256 17.23 -15.64 -11.10
N THR A 257 18.52 -15.80 -10.78
CA THR A 257 19.06 -16.98 -10.12
C THR A 257 19.38 -16.68 -8.66
N ARG A 258 18.83 -17.48 -7.75
CA ARG A 258 19.06 -17.35 -6.31
C ARG A 258 19.56 -18.65 -5.72
N LYS A 259 20.30 -18.54 -4.61
CA LYS A 259 20.63 -19.71 -3.78
C LYS A 259 19.35 -20.36 -3.28
N LEU A 260 19.32 -21.68 -3.39
CA LEU A 260 18.27 -22.50 -2.84
C LEU A 260 18.62 -22.85 -1.39
N TYR A 261 17.74 -22.45 -0.50
CA TYR A 261 17.74 -22.81 0.91
C TYR A 261 16.60 -23.81 1.15
N ASP A 262 16.28 -24.07 2.40
CA ASP A 262 15.16 -24.94 2.77
C ASP A 262 13.82 -24.49 2.18
N GLU A 263 13.65 -23.17 1.99
CA GLU A 263 12.47 -22.57 1.39
C GLU A 263 12.85 -21.60 0.27
N TYR A 264 12.07 -21.60 -0.81
CA TYR A 264 12.16 -20.66 -1.91
C TYR A 264 10.79 -20.03 -2.13
N THR A 265 10.67 -18.73 -1.86
CA THR A 265 9.46 -17.94 -2.16
C THR A 265 9.67 -17.19 -3.47
N LEU A 266 8.70 -17.30 -4.38
CA LEU A 266 8.71 -16.60 -5.66
C LEU A 266 8.69 -15.06 -5.45
N ASP A 267 9.18 -14.33 -6.46
CA ASP A 267 9.31 -12.87 -6.36
C ASP A 267 8.01 -12.12 -6.65
N ASN A 268 7.09 -12.75 -7.38
CA ASN A 268 5.86 -12.11 -7.84
C ASN A 268 4.64 -12.72 -7.16
N SER A 269 3.77 -11.87 -6.63
CA SER A 269 2.47 -12.27 -6.11
C SER A 269 1.51 -12.55 -7.25
N LYS A 270 0.70 -13.57 -7.11
CA LYS A 270 -0.33 -13.99 -8.07
C LYS A 270 -1.69 -14.07 -7.39
N ALA A 271 -2.75 -13.94 -8.19
CA ALA A 271 -4.12 -14.21 -7.74
C ALA A 271 -4.49 -15.64 -8.09
N PHE A 272 -4.94 -16.41 -7.11
CA PHE A 272 -5.32 -17.80 -7.31
C PHE A 272 -6.06 -18.37 -6.09
N ARG A 273 -6.81 -19.39 -6.34
CA ARG A 273 -7.24 -20.36 -5.31
C ARG A 273 -6.50 -21.68 -5.45
N TYR A 274 -6.30 -22.13 -6.68
CA TYR A 274 -5.70 -23.43 -7.00
C TYR A 274 -4.32 -23.25 -7.62
N VAL A 275 -3.42 -24.16 -7.25
CA VAL A 275 -2.08 -24.20 -7.82
C VAL A 275 -1.75 -25.64 -8.21
N TYR A 276 -1.44 -25.85 -9.48
CA TYR A 276 -0.97 -27.14 -9.97
C TYR A 276 0.53 -27.07 -10.21
N VAL A 277 1.26 -27.96 -9.54
CA VAL A 277 2.72 -28.00 -9.63
C VAL A 277 3.16 -29.30 -10.30
N THR A 278 3.93 -29.17 -11.37
CA THR A 278 4.56 -30.28 -12.06
C THR A 278 6.09 -30.12 -12.05
N CYS A 279 6.80 -31.24 -12.07
CA CYS A 279 8.25 -31.26 -12.08
C CYS A 279 8.80 -32.26 -13.07
N ASP A 280 9.97 -31.95 -13.65
CA ASP A 280 10.72 -32.91 -14.43
C ASP A 280 11.11 -34.13 -13.57
N PRO A 281 11.29 -35.32 -14.19
CA PRO A 281 11.80 -36.49 -13.48
C PRO A 281 13.13 -36.17 -12.76
N GLY A 282 13.20 -36.47 -11.48
CA GLY A 282 14.40 -36.21 -10.66
C GLY A 282 14.36 -34.90 -9.88
N VAL A 283 13.34 -34.07 -10.03
CA VAL A 283 13.06 -32.94 -9.13
C VAL A 283 12.00 -33.34 -8.11
N THR A 284 12.24 -33.04 -6.86
CA THR A 284 11.29 -33.26 -5.76
C THR A 284 11.06 -31.99 -4.96
N ILE A 285 9.83 -31.77 -4.53
CA ILE A 285 9.40 -30.69 -3.67
C ILE A 285 8.69 -31.32 -2.48
N GLN A 286 9.10 -30.99 -1.25
CA GLN A 286 8.49 -31.58 -0.06
C GLN A 286 7.10 -31.00 0.23
N ASP A 287 6.95 -29.67 0.12
CA ASP A 287 5.70 -28.98 0.42
C ASP A 287 5.57 -27.71 -0.42
N VAL A 288 4.33 -27.31 -0.66
CA VAL A 288 3.98 -26.06 -1.34
C VAL A 288 3.04 -25.28 -0.43
N SER A 289 3.45 -24.07 -0.12
CA SER A 289 2.69 -23.11 0.68
C SER A 289 2.70 -21.74 0.00
N MET A 290 2.13 -20.71 0.63
CA MET A 290 2.27 -19.35 0.14
C MET A 290 2.48 -18.34 1.26
N GLN A 291 3.00 -17.19 0.88
CA GLN A 291 2.91 -15.96 1.66
C GLN A 291 1.69 -15.19 1.15
N TYR A 292 0.59 -15.26 1.90
CA TYR A 292 -0.63 -14.49 1.62
C TYR A 292 -0.35 -13.00 1.80
N GLU A 293 -0.64 -12.20 0.80
CA GLU A 293 -0.40 -10.75 0.80
C GLU A 293 -1.71 -9.99 0.84
N TYR A 294 -1.86 -9.05 1.76
CA TYR A 294 -3.12 -8.34 2.00
C TYR A 294 -2.90 -6.97 2.63
N LEU A 295 -3.87 -6.08 2.45
CA LEU A 295 -3.95 -4.84 3.22
C LEU A 295 -4.54 -5.18 4.61
N PRO A 296 -3.85 -4.85 5.72
CA PRO A 296 -4.31 -5.21 7.07
C PRO A 296 -5.40 -4.25 7.56
N GLU A 297 -6.57 -4.30 6.90
CA GLU A 297 -7.75 -3.50 7.26
C GLU A 297 -8.76 -4.35 8.06
N GLU A 298 -9.42 -3.70 9.01
CA GLU A 298 -10.50 -4.31 9.80
C GLU A 298 -11.85 -4.08 9.13
N TYR A 299 -12.70 -5.10 9.14
CA TYR A 299 -14.08 -4.95 8.72
C TYR A 299 -14.87 -4.14 9.76
N ARG A 300 -15.28 -2.93 9.39
CA ARG A 300 -16.02 -2.03 10.28
C ARG A 300 -17.53 -2.21 10.19
N GLY A 301 -18.00 -2.82 9.10
CA GLY A 301 -19.41 -3.11 8.87
C GLY A 301 -19.73 -4.58 9.10
N SER A 302 -21.00 -4.85 9.40
CA SER A 302 -21.54 -6.21 9.48
C SER A 302 -22.98 -6.22 8.96
N PHE A 303 -23.38 -7.35 8.40
CA PHE A 303 -24.75 -7.58 7.98
C PHE A 303 -25.19 -8.97 8.44
N LYS A 304 -26.40 -9.08 8.96
CA LYS A 304 -27.04 -10.35 9.27
C LYS A 304 -28.54 -10.20 9.20
N CYS A 305 -29.18 -11.13 8.50
CA CYS A 305 -30.66 -11.26 8.45
C CYS A 305 -31.08 -12.74 8.60
N ASN A 306 -32.36 -13.00 8.50
CA ASN A 306 -32.92 -14.36 8.56
C ASN A 306 -32.80 -15.16 7.25
N ASP A 307 -32.23 -14.58 6.22
CA ASP A 307 -31.95 -15.22 4.94
C ASP A 307 -30.44 -15.52 4.83
N GLU A 308 -30.09 -16.80 4.88
CA GLU A 308 -28.73 -17.27 4.87
C GLU A 308 -28.05 -17.04 3.51
N GLU A 309 -28.80 -16.99 2.42
CA GLU A 309 -28.24 -16.69 1.10
C GLU A 309 -27.79 -15.22 1.03
N LEU A 310 -28.57 -14.28 1.53
CA LEU A 310 -28.20 -12.88 1.64
C LEU A 310 -27.02 -12.66 2.57
N ASN A 311 -26.96 -13.38 3.70
CA ASN A 311 -25.80 -13.32 4.59
C ASN A 311 -24.52 -13.75 3.87
N ARG A 312 -24.59 -14.85 3.11
CA ARG A 312 -23.46 -15.36 2.32
C ARG A 312 -23.04 -14.40 1.19
N ILE A 313 -24.01 -13.80 0.50
CA ILE A 313 -23.74 -12.80 -0.54
C ILE A 313 -22.96 -11.61 0.05
N TRP A 314 -23.39 -11.15 1.23
CA TRP A 314 -22.68 -10.06 1.92
C TRP A 314 -21.24 -10.45 2.31
N GLU A 315 -21.05 -11.64 2.88
CA GLU A 315 -19.71 -12.14 3.26
C GLU A 315 -18.78 -12.26 2.06
N VAL A 316 -19.26 -12.77 0.93
CA VAL A 316 -18.51 -12.86 -0.31
C VAL A 316 -18.17 -11.47 -0.84
N GLY A 317 -19.14 -10.55 -0.85
CA GLY A 317 -18.91 -9.16 -1.27
C GLY A 317 -17.88 -8.44 -0.40
N ALA A 318 -18.00 -8.57 0.92
CA ALA A 318 -17.04 -7.99 1.86
C ALA A 318 -15.62 -8.57 1.67
N TYR A 319 -15.52 -9.88 1.44
CA TYR A 319 -14.23 -10.51 1.14
C TYR A 319 -13.66 -10.06 -0.21
N THR A 320 -14.48 -9.92 -1.24
CA THR A 320 -14.06 -9.41 -2.55
C THR A 320 -13.51 -7.99 -2.42
N MET A 321 -14.21 -7.11 -1.69
CA MET A 321 -13.71 -5.77 -1.41
C MET A 321 -12.38 -5.79 -0.69
N HIS A 322 -12.19 -6.63 0.33
CA HIS A 322 -10.92 -6.79 1.02
C HIS A 322 -9.81 -7.27 0.08
N LEU A 323 -10.12 -8.22 -0.79
CA LEU A 323 -9.18 -8.81 -1.74
C LEU A 323 -8.72 -7.79 -2.78
N THR A 324 -9.63 -6.94 -3.26
CA THR A 324 -9.35 -5.92 -4.29
C THR A 324 -8.85 -4.58 -3.72
N THR A 325 -8.91 -4.40 -2.39
CA THR A 325 -8.31 -3.25 -1.70
C THR A 325 -6.88 -3.60 -1.34
N ARG A 326 -5.95 -3.04 -2.11
CA ARG A 326 -4.51 -3.28 -1.94
C ARG A 326 -3.79 -1.95 -1.75
N GLU A 327 -2.70 -1.72 -2.46
CA GLU A 327 -2.07 -0.39 -2.52
C GLU A 327 -2.96 0.65 -3.20
N PHE A 328 -3.86 0.17 -4.05
CA PHE A 328 -4.97 0.90 -4.66
C PHE A 328 -6.11 -0.08 -4.95
N PHE A 329 -7.27 0.41 -5.29
CA PHE A 329 -8.38 -0.44 -5.69
C PHE A 329 -8.12 -1.05 -7.06
N ILE A 330 -8.24 -2.37 -7.17
CA ILE A 330 -8.20 -3.08 -8.44
C ILE A 330 -9.61 -3.53 -8.82
N ASP A 331 -9.93 -3.46 -10.11
CA ASP A 331 -11.24 -3.85 -10.65
C ASP A 331 -11.33 -5.38 -10.81
N GLY A 332 -10.29 -5.98 -11.39
CA GLY A 332 -10.24 -7.42 -11.63
C GLY A 332 -8.89 -8.01 -11.29
N ILE A 333 -8.91 -9.08 -10.52
CA ILE A 333 -7.67 -9.70 -9.99
C ILE A 333 -6.73 -10.24 -11.07
N LYS A 334 -7.23 -10.59 -12.24
CA LYS A 334 -6.40 -11.03 -13.39
C LYS A 334 -6.16 -9.92 -14.40
N ARG A 335 -7.16 -9.07 -14.64
CA ARG A 335 -7.10 -8.04 -15.67
C ARG A 335 -6.20 -6.88 -15.31
N ASP A 336 -6.24 -6.44 -14.05
CA ASP A 336 -5.58 -5.21 -13.59
C ASP A 336 -4.19 -5.44 -13.01
N ARG A 337 -3.62 -6.61 -13.27
CA ARG A 337 -2.28 -7.00 -12.84
C ARG A 337 -1.24 -6.91 -13.94
#